data_4ebe67c327e62c6292399f682da3b1f6
#
_entry.id   4ebe67c327e62c6292399f682da3b1f6
#
_cell.length_a   1.000
_cell.length_b   1.000
_cell.length_c   1.000
_cell.angle_alpha   90.00
_cell.angle_beta   90.00
_cell.angle_gamma   90.00
#
_symmetry.space_group_name_H-M   'P 1'
#
loop_
_entity.id
_entity.type
_entity.pdbx_description
1 polymer ?
#
loop_
_entity_poly.entity_id
_entity_poly.type
_entity_poly.pdbx_seq_one_letter_code
_entity_poly.pdbx_strand_id
1 'polypeptide(L)'
;MTSFDDTSPASLSRRAWLRKTAWAAGATALGGASLSLSSSLAFAEGPLTPLKLSWNAGAICTAPVPVAVKQGFFKQRGLEVELVNFAGSTDQLLEAIATGKSDAGVGMALRWIKPLEQGFDVKLTAGIHGGCMRLLATRSSQIVDLQGLKGHTIGVSDMASPAKNFFAITLKKIGVDPDSQVQWRQYPANLLGEALKKGEVQAIADGDPTIWSIRETDHLVEVSNNLCGEYQNRVCCVLGVRGTLIRKDRATAQALTQALLDAAEWTANHPAEAAAIFSEHAPQADVGQLTAMLKSHTDHDHPVGDAFKKEISLYADDLKTVGVLNSGTDSTRFANRVFADVLV
;
A
#
# COMPACT_ATOMS: atom_id res chain seq x y z
N MET A 1 34.18 -12.89 -51.18
CA MET A 1 34.36 -14.28 -50.83
C MET A 1 34.62 -14.38 -49.35
N THR A 2 33.76 -14.83 -48.48
CA THR A 2 32.67 -15.81 -48.41
C THR A 2 31.65 -15.34 -47.38
N SER A 3 30.39 -15.48 -47.73
CA SER A 3 29.21 -15.29 -46.92
C SER A 3 29.13 -16.34 -45.81
N PHE A 4 28.67 -15.98 -44.62
CA PHE A 4 28.08 -16.93 -43.66
C PHE A 4 26.71 -16.38 -43.24
N ASP A 5 25.66 -17.09 -43.66
CA ASP A 5 24.30 -16.99 -43.20
C ASP A 5 24.23 -17.43 -41.74
N ASP A 6 23.57 -16.61 -40.91
CA ASP A 6 23.16 -17.00 -39.56
C ASP A 6 21.62 -16.96 -39.50
N THR A 7 21.01 -18.15 -39.64
CA THR A 7 19.57 -18.36 -39.49
C THR A 7 19.27 -18.72 -38.03
N SER A 8 18.78 -17.75 -37.26
CA SER A 8 18.18 -18.00 -35.94
C SER A 8 16.70 -18.34 -36.07
N PRO A 9 16.17 -19.36 -35.36
CA PRO A 9 14.77 -19.79 -35.54
C PRO A 9 13.82 -18.86 -34.75
N ALA A 10 12.79 -18.41 -35.48
CA ALA A 10 11.70 -17.60 -34.96
C ALA A 10 10.88 -18.34 -33.89
N SER A 11 10.68 -17.69 -32.74
CA SER A 11 9.77 -18.11 -31.69
C SER A 11 8.30 -18.02 -32.15
N LEU A 12 7.61 -19.11 -32.23
CA LEU A 12 6.19 -19.20 -32.59
C LEU A 12 5.32 -18.70 -31.41
N SER A 13 4.63 -17.61 -31.68
CA SER A 13 3.65 -17.00 -30.80
C SER A 13 2.44 -17.93 -30.56
N ARG A 14 1.95 -18.02 -29.32
CA ARG A 14 0.79 -18.82 -28.87
C ARG A 14 -0.56 -18.48 -29.54
N ARG A 15 -0.58 -17.56 -30.51
CA ARG A 15 -1.78 -17.15 -31.25
C ARG A 15 -2.07 -17.96 -32.50
N ALA A 16 -1.21 -18.91 -32.89
CA ALA A 16 -1.35 -19.68 -34.16
C ALA A 16 -2.07 -21.02 -33.97
N TRP A 17 -2.50 -21.42 -32.78
CA TRP A 17 -3.08 -22.76 -32.53
C TRP A 17 -4.62 -22.82 -32.57
N LEU A 18 -5.32 -21.72 -32.81
CA LEU A 18 -6.80 -21.66 -32.80
C LEU A 18 -7.45 -21.49 -34.18
N ARG A 19 -6.77 -21.85 -35.27
CA ARG A 19 -7.35 -21.75 -36.63
C ARG A 19 -7.09 -22.98 -37.46
N LYS A 20 -7.62 -24.14 -37.07
CA LYS A 20 -7.85 -25.27 -37.98
C LYS A 20 -8.77 -26.31 -37.32
N THR A 21 -10.06 -26.08 -37.31
CA THR A 21 -11.09 -27.14 -37.40
C THR A 21 -12.44 -26.46 -37.67
N ALA A 22 -12.76 -26.31 -38.92
CA ALA A 22 -14.11 -26.12 -39.40
C ALA A 22 -14.18 -26.86 -40.74
N TRP A 23 -15.02 -27.89 -40.78
CA TRP A 23 -15.84 -28.30 -41.95
C TRP A 23 -16.30 -29.74 -41.75
N ALA A 24 -17.51 -29.88 -41.28
CA ALA A 24 -18.41 -30.94 -41.76
C ALA A 24 -19.84 -30.53 -41.47
N ALA A 25 -20.62 -30.42 -42.53
CA ALA A 25 -22.01 -30.01 -42.54
C ALA A 25 -22.96 -31.11 -42.06
N GLY A 26 -24.08 -30.69 -41.42
CA GLY A 26 -25.20 -31.54 -41.12
C GLY A 26 -26.36 -30.67 -40.62
N ALA A 27 -27.27 -30.30 -41.55
CA ALA A 27 -28.48 -29.57 -41.24
C ALA A 27 -29.51 -30.48 -40.59
N THR A 28 -30.05 -30.10 -39.41
CA THR A 28 -31.42 -30.38 -38.99
C THR A 28 -31.94 -29.25 -38.14
N ALA A 29 -32.96 -28.58 -38.57
CA ALA A 29 -33.71 -27.58 -37.84
C ALA A 29 -34.55 -28.24 -36.76
N LEU A 30 -34.58 -27.62 -35.57
CA LEU A 30 -35.75 -27.50 -34.66
C LEU A 30 -35.43 -26.70 -33.42
N GLY A 31 -36.24 -25.69 -33.17
CA GLY A 31 -36.53 -25.17 -31.83
C GLY A 31 -35.48 -24.25 -31.19
N GLY A 32 -35.61 -22.95 -31.41
CA GLY A 32 -34.85 -21.92 -30.64
C GLY A 32 -35.16 -21.92 -29.15
N ALA A 33 -34.12 -22.12 -28.38
CA ALA A 33 -34.03 -21.61 -27.02
C ALA A 33 -32.65 -20.94 -26.92
N SER A 34 -32.62 -19.63 -27.11
CA SER A 34 -31.43 -18.81 -26.83
C SER A 34 -31.18 -18.86 -25.33
N LEU A 35 -30.34 -19.81 -24.90
CA LEU A 35 -29.74 -19.78 -23.57
C LEU A 35 -28.72 -18.64 -23.58
N SER A 36 -29.21 -17.44 -23.27
CA SER A 36 -28.37 -16.34 -22.80
C SER A 36 -27.71 -16.82 -21.54
N LEU A 37 -26.45 -17.28 -21.60
CA LEU A 37 -25.60 -17.40 -20.43
C LEU A 37 -25.28 -15.97 -19.94
N SER A 38 -26.25 -15.38 -19.26
CA SER A 38 -25.97 -14.31 -18.34
C SER A 38 -25.13 -14.94 -17.23
N SER A 39 -23.83 -14.70 -17.22
CA SER A 39 -22.98 -14.93 -16.06
C SER A 39 -23.47 -13.96 -14.97
N SER A 40 -24.57 -14.32 -14.31
CA SER A 40 -24.94 -13.70 -13.05
C SER A 40 -23.83 -14.05 -12.07
N LEU A 41 -23.06 -13.03 -11.66
CA LEU A 41 -22.24 -13.11 -10.48
C LEU A 41 -23.15 -13.58 -9.35
N ALA A 42 -23.04 -14.85 -8.99
CA ALA A 42 -23.80 -15.44 -7.90
C ALA A 42 -23.30 -14.76 -6.62
N PHE A 43 -24.08 -13.81 -6.09
CA PHE A 43 -23.91 -13.36 -4.73
C PHE A 43 -24.07 -14.58 -3.82
N ALA A 44 -23.20 -14.68 -2.81
CA ALA A 44 -23.30 -15.73 -1.82
C ALA A 44 -24.72 -15.71 -1.20
N GLU A 45 -25.54 -16.70 -1.51
CA GLU A 45 -26.88 -16.86 -0.91
C GLU A 45 -26.72 -17.36 0.54
N GLY A 46 -26.51 -16.43 1.48
CA GLY A 46 -26.39 -16.75 2.90
C GLY A 46 -26.24 -15.49 3.75
N PRO A 47 -26.38 -15.57 5.07
CA PRO A 47 -26.10 -14.44 5.93
C PRO A 47 -24.64 -14.03 5.81
N LEU A 48 -24.42 -12.72 5.59
CA LEU A 48 -23.08 -12.17 5.50
C LEU A 48 -22.34 -12.28 6.85
N THR A 49 -21.07 -12.60 6.83
CA THR A 49 -20.21 -12.63 8.02
C THR A 49 -19.83 -11.20 8.43
N PRO A 50 -20.23 -10.73 9.63
CA PRO A 50 -19.90 -9.38 10.08
C PRO A 50 -18.42 -9.29 10.48
N LEU A 51 -17.73 -8.22 10.04
CA LEU A 51 -16.35 -7.90 10.37
C LEU A 51 -16.18 -6.41 10.63
N LYS A 52 -15.19 -6.04 11.46
CA LYS A 52 -14.73 -4.67 11.65
C LYS A 52 -13.35 -4.50 11.06
N LEU A 53 -13.22 -3.55 10.14
CA LEU A 53 -11.97 -3.21 9.46
C LEU A 53 -11.51 -1.81 9.86
N SER A 54 -10.36 -1.73 10.52
CA SER A 54 -9.71 -0.48 10.89
C SER A 54 -8.96 0.13 9.69
N TRP A 55 -9.05 1.44 9.51
CA TRP A 55 -8.35 2.16 8.47
C TRP A 55 -8.11 3.62 8.83
N ASN A 56 -7.41 4.38 7.99
CA ASN A 56 -7.16 5.80 8.18
C ASN A 56 -7.66 6.60 6.96
N ALA A 57 -8.78 7.29 7.11
CA ALA A 57 -9.34 8.17 6.06
C ALA A 57 -8.48 9.42 5.77
N GLY A 58 -7.48 9.70 6.60
CA GLY A 58 -6.49 10.76 6.36
C GLY A 58 -5.32 10.35 5.45
N ALA A 59 -5.29 9.10 4.96
CA ALA A 59 -4.20 8.57 4.15
C ALA A 59 -4.74 7.97 2.85
N ILE A 60 -4.49 8.62 1.71
CA ILE A 60 -5.02 8.21 0.39
C ILE A 60 -4.60 6.79 -0.02
N CYS A 61 -3.47 6.31 0.47
CA CYS A 61 -3.01 4.94 0.24
C CYS A 61 -3.94 3.86 0.83
N THR A 62 -4.93 4.23 1.65
CA THR A 62 -5.98 3.32 2.12
C THR A 62 -7.26 3.38 1.28
N ALA A 63 -7.26 4.07 0.13
CA ALA A 63 -8.42 4.16 -0.77
C ALA A 63 -9.03 2.81 -1.17
N PRO A 64 -8.28 1.70 -1.32
CA PRO A 64 -8.87 0.39 -1.55
C PRO A 64 -9.92 -0.03 -0.52
N VAL A 65 -9.85 0.49 0.72
CA VAL A 65 -10.79 0.12 1.79
C VAL A 65 -12.22 0.61 1.51
N PRO A 66 -12.50 1.92 1.33
CA PRO A 66 -13.84 2.38 0.97
C PRO A 66 -14.26 1.93 -0.42
N VAL A 67 -13.32 1.72 -1.35
CA VAL A 67 -13.59 1.13 -2.67
C VAL A 67 -14.15 -0.28 -2.52
N ALA A 68 -13.58 -1.13 -1.66
CA ALA A 68 -14.08 -2.48 -1.43
C ALA A 68 -15.53 -2.50 -0.91
N VAL A 69 -15.91 -1.52 -0.09
CA VAL A 69 -17.30 -1.35 0.35
C VAL A 69 -18.20 -0.88 -0.80
N LYS A 70 -17.81 0.19 -1.49
CA LYS A 70 -18.61 0.85 -2.51
C LYS A 70 -18.84 -0.03 -3.75
N GLN A 71 -17.81 -0.75 -4.18
CA GLN A 71 -17.87 -1.68 -5.32
C GLN A 71 -18.42 -3.07 -4.95
N GLY A 72 -18.67 -3.31 -3.65
CA GLY A 72 -19.28 -4.55 -3.18
C GLY A 72 -18.35 -5.75 -3.12
N PHE A 73 -17.02 -5.57 -3.20
CA PHE A 73 -16.04 -6.68 -3.16
C PHE A 73 -16.16 -7.51 -1.87
N PHE A 74 -16.46 -6.89 -0.73
CA PHE A 74 -16.72 -7.62 0.51
C PHE A 74 -17.98 -8.46 0.43
N LYS A 75 -19.10 -7.89 -0.05
CA LYS A 75 -20.38 -8.59 -0.17
C LYS A 75 -20.33 -9.77 -1.14
N GLN A 76 -19.61 -9.61 -2.26
CA GLN A 76 -19.38 -10.70 -3.23
C GLN A 76 -18.68 -11.92 -2.61
N ARG A 77 -17.96 -11.69 -1.50
CA ARG A 77 -17.25 -12.74 -0.76
C ARG A 77 -17.93 -13.13 0.56
N GLY A 78 -19.22 -12.77 0.71
CA GLY A 78 -20.01 -13.15 1.88
C GLY A 78 -19.68 -12.36 3.16
N LEU A 79 -19.06 -11.17 3.05
CA LEU A 79 -18.66 -10.34 4.17
C LEU A 79 -19.50 -9.08 4.30
N GLU A 80 -19.89 -8.73 5.53
CA GLU A 80 -20.43 -7.43 5.89
C GLU A 80 -19.40 -6.68 6.74
N VAL A 81 -18.76 -5.65 6.15
CA VAL A 81 -17.63 -4.97 6.76
C VAL A 81 -18.05 -3.58 7.26
N GLU A 82 -17.93 -3.39 8.58
CA GLU A 82 -18.00 -2.09 9.24
C GLU A 82 -16.62 -1.43 9.21
N LEU A 83 -16.52 -0.21 8.66
CA LEU A 83 -15.28 0.55 8.63
C LEU A 83 -15.11 1.36 9.92
N VAL A 84 -13.97 1.17 10.60
CA VAL A 84 -13.60 1.92 11.80
C VAL A 84 -12.44 2.84 11.47
N ASN A 85 -12.71 4.15 11.42
CA ASN A 85 -11.71 5.16 11.06
C ASN A 85 -10.88 5.57 12.28
N PHE A 86 -9.56 5.39 12.18
CA PHE A 86 -8.56 5.87 13.16
C PHE A 86 -7.74 7.01 12.55
N ALA A 87 -8.37 8.15 12.31
CA ALA A 87 -7.72 9.31 11.73
C ALA A 87 -6.48 9.73 12.56
N GLY A 88 -5.30 9.63 11.96
CA GLY A 88 -4.06 10.17 12.50
C GLY A 88 -3.21 9.24 13.38
N SER A 89 -3.68 8.03 13.75
CA SER A 89 -2.87 7.11 14.56
C SER A 89 -2.86 5.67 14.06
N THR A 90 -1.78 5.31 13.36
CA THR A 90 -1.55 3.94 12.89
C THR A 90 -1.28 2.94 14.03
N ASP A 91 -0.83 3.41 15.19
CA ASP A 91 -0.62 2.54 16.37
C ASP A 91 -1.94 2.15 17.01
N GLN A 92 -2.85 3.11 17.20
CA GLN A 92 -4.19 2.84 17.71
C GLN A 92 -4.96 1.88 16.80
N LEU A 93 -4.76 2.01 15.47
CA LEU A 93 -5.33 1.10 14.48
C LEU A 93 -4.83 -0.33 14.70
N LEU A 94 -3.50 -0.52 14.82
CA LEU A 94 -2.91 -1.83 15.05
C LEU A 94 -3.30 -2.40 16.43
N GLU A 95 -3.33 -1.55 17.47
CA GLU A 95 -3.79 -1.92 18.81
C GLU A 95 -5.27 -2.39 18.81
N ALA A 96 -6.13 -1.71 18.05
CA ALA A 96 -7.52 -2.10 17.92
C ALA A 96 -7.66 -3.52 17.33
N ILE A 97 -6.82 -3.88 16.36
CA ILE A 97 -6.78 -5.25 15.81
C ILE A 97 -6.26 -6.24 16.87
N ALA A 98 -5.13 -5.93 17.51
CA ALA A 98 -4.51 -6.82 18.49
C ALA A 98 -5.41 -7.11 19.70
N THR A 99 -6.17 -6.11 20.14
CA THR A 99 -7.10 -6.21 21.29
C THR A 99 -8.49 -6.75 20.91
N GLY A 100 -8.77 -6.96 19.61
CA GLY A 100 -10.06 -7.48 19.14
C GLY A 100 -11.19 -6.44 19.04
N LYS A 101 -10.88 -5.15 19.13
CA LYS A 101 -11.82 -4.05 18.80
C LYS A 101 -12.11 -3.98 17.30
N SER A 102 -11.16 -4.45 16.48
CA SER A 102 -11.30 -4.67 15.05
C SER A 102 -10.78 -6.07 14.69
N ASP A 103 -11.25 -6.62 13.59
CA ASP A 103 -10.86 -7.96 13.13
C ASP A 103 -9.64 -7.90 12.20
N ALA A 104 -9.52 -6.79 11.49
CA ALA A 104 -8.42 -6.53 10.57
C ALA A 104 -8.22 -5.02 10.37
N GLY A 105 -7.20 -4.64 9.61
CA GLY A 105 -7.00 -3.25 9.21
C GLY A 105 -5.94 -3.09 8.14
N VAL A 106 -5.96 -1.94 7.48
CA VAL A 106 -4.95 -1.53 6.51
C VAL A 106 -4.11 -0.41 7.09
N GLY A 107 -2.80 -0.60 7.10
CA GLY A 107 -1.86 0.37 7.66
C GLY A 107 -0.47 0.28 7.05
N MET A 108 0.42 1.20 7.42
CA MET A 108 1.75 1.33 6.83
C MET A 108 2.76 0.38 7.48
N ALA A 109 3.43 -0.44 6.68
CA ALA A 109 4.36 -1.48 7.13
C ALA A 109 5.45 -0.93 8.06
N LEU A 110 6.11 0.18 7.70
CA LEU A 110 7.21 0.77 8.48
C LEU A 110 6.80 1.25 9.89
N ARG A 111 5.50 1.40 10.16
CA ARG A 111 4.99 1.70 11.50
C ARG A 111 4.65 0.42 12.27
N TRP A 112 4.11 -0.58 11.59
CA TRP A 112 3.57 -1.76 12.24
C TRP A 112 4.62 -2.80 12.62
N ILE A 113 5.74 -2.86 11.91
CA ILE A 113 6.78 -3.86 12.13
C ILE A 113 7.34 -3.85 13.57
N LYS A 114 7.50 -2.66 14.19
CA LYS A 114 7.96 -2.58 15.59
C LYS A 114 7.00 -3.18 16.61
N PRO A 115 5.72 -2.84 16.65
CA PRO A 115 4.75 -3.51 17.52
C PRO A 115 4.62 -5.01 17.25
N LEU A 116 4.74 -5.44 15.99
CA LEU A 116 4.74 -6.86 15.64
C LEU A 116 5.98 -7.58 16.19
N GLU A 117 7.15 -6.91 16.22
CA GLU A 117 8.35 -7.43 16.91
C GLU A 117 8.06 -7.65 18.41
N GLN A 118 7.32 -6.73 19.03
CA GLN A 118 6.93 -6.78 20.43
C GLN A 118 5.85 -7.83 20.76
N GLY A 119 5.31 -8.51 19.75
CA GLY A 119 4.42 -9.66 19.95
C GLY A 119 2.93 -9.41 19.80
N PHE A 120 2.50 -8.31 19.17
CA PHE A 120 1.09 -8.08 18.83
C PHE A 120 0.55 -9.24 17.97
N ASP A 121 -0.61 -9.81 18.38
CA ASP A 121 -1.23 -10.96 17.69
C ASP A 121 -1.98 -10.51 16.42
N VAL A 122 -1.22 -9.93 15.50
CA VAL A 122 -1.68 -9.57 14.16
C VAL A 122 -0.78 -10.24 13.15
N LYS A 123 -1.36 -10.76 12.07
CA LYS A 123 -0.64 -11.36 10.97
C LYS A 123 -0.83 -10.51 9.72
N LEU A 124 0.24 -10.28 9.00
CA LEU A 124 0.21 -9.60 7.70
C LEU A 124 -0.12 -10.63 6.63
N THR A 125 -1.10 -10.35 5.77
CA THR A 125 -1.59 -11.32 4.77
C THR A 125 -1.32 -10.89 3.33
N ALA A 126 -1.27 -9.57 3.05
CA ALA A 126 -1.04 -9.05 1.70
C ALA A 126 -0.50 -7.62 1.73
N GLY A 127 0.19 -7.24 0.65
CA GLY A 127 0.46 -5.86 0.30
C GLY A 127 -0.75 -5.24 -0.40
N ILE A 128 -1.13 -4.01 -0.02
CA ILE A 128 -2.37 -3.37 -0.51
C ILE A 128 -2.08 -2.15 -1.36
N HIS A 129 -0.96 -1.43 -1.10
CA HIS A 129 -0.65 -0.20 -1.80
C HIS A 129 0.86 0.08 -1.77
N GLY A 130 1.37 0.68 -2.84
CA GLY A 130 2.77 1.11 -2.98
C GLY A 130 3.09 2.42 -2.27
N GLY A 131 4.07 3.16 -2.80
CA GLY A 131 4.59 4.38 -2.18
C GLY A 131 3.58 5.54 -2.13
N CYS A 132 3.71 6.38 -1.09
CA CYS A 132 2.93 7.61 -0.91
C CYS A 132 3.66 8.64 -0.03
N MET A 133 4.95 8.46 0.23
CA MET A 133 5.72 9.33 1.13
C MET A 133 6.66 10.25 0.34
N ARG A 134 6.73 11.52 0.77
CA ARG A 134 7.55 12.55 0.11
C ARG A 134 8.34 13.34 1.14
N LEU A 135 9.52 13.82 0.74
CA LEU A 135 10.33 14.79 1.45
C LEU A 135 10.44 16.04 0.59
N LEU A 136 10.06 17.17 1.17
CA LEU A 136 9.96 18.46 0.49
C LEU A 136 10.87 19.48 1.14
N ALA A 137 11.36 20.44 0.34
CA ALA A 137 12.10 21.60 0.81
C ALA A 137 11.69 22.85 0.05
N THR A 138 12.05 24.03 0.53
CA THR A 138 11.86 25.27 -0.21
C THR A 138 12.89 25.40 -1.33
N ARG A 139 12.55 26.07 -2.43
CA ARG A 139 13.51 26.36 -3.52
C ARG A 139 14.72 27.18 -3.03
N SER A 140 14.49 28.06 -2.05
CA SER A 140 15.54 28.92 -1.46
C SER A 140 16.52 28.17 -0.55
N SER A 141 16.16 27.00 -0.04
CA SER A 141 17.06 26.19 0.82
C SER A 141 18.25 25.58 0.07
N GLN A 142 18.16 25.50 -1.26
CA GLN A 142 19.13 24.81 -2.13
C GLN A 142 19.33 23.32 -1.80
N ILE A 143 18.42 22.73 -1.05
CA ILE A 143 18.40 21.28 -0.77
C ILE A 143 17.77 20.59 -1.98
N VAL A 144 18.60 19.94 -2.81
CA VAL A 144 18.19 19.29 -4.05
C VAL A 144 18.19 17.76 -3.97
N ASP A 145 18.82 17.20 -2.95
CA ASP A 145 18.92 15.76 -2.70
C ASP A 145 19.06 15.47 -1.18
N LEU A 146 19.09 14.20 -0.84
CA LEU A 146 19.24 13.75 0.55
C LEU A 146 20.59 14.10 1.18
N GLN A 147 21.67 14.27 0.40
CA GLN A 147 22.98 14.70 0.93
C GLN A 147 22.94 16.13 1.44
N GLY A 148 22.14 16.99 0.79
CA GLY A 148 21.92 18.38 1.19
C GLY A 148 21.20 18.55 2.53
N LEU A 149 20.68 17.46 3.13
CA LEU A 149 20.03 17.52 4.43
C LEU A 149 20.99 17.50 5.62
N LYS A 150 22.29 17.27 5.41
CA LYS A 150 23.29 17.28 6.51
C LYS A 150 23.31 18.63 7.23
N GLY A 151 23.20 18.57 8.56
CA GLY A 151 23.17 19.74 9.42
C GLY A 151 21.81 20.45 9.50
N HIS A 152 20.81 19.95 8.76
CA HIS A 152 19.47 20.56 8.72
C HIS A 152 18.46 19.84 9.60
N THR A 153 17.36 20.54 9.88
CA THR A 153 16.21 20.00 10.62
C THR A 153 15.11 19.58 9.65
N ILE A 154 14.59 18.37 9.83
CA ILE A 154 13.47 17.81 9.06
C ILE A 154 12.23 17.75 9.96
N GLY A 155 11.14 18.39 9.53
CA GLY A 155 9.85 18.34 10.20
C GLY A 155 9.10 17.07 9.81
N VAL A 156 8.51 16.39 10.79
CA VAL A 156 7.69 15.17 10.61
C VAL A 156 6.43 15.26 11.46
N SER A 157 5.37 14.56 11.07
CA SER A 157 4.12 14.56 11.85
C SER A 157 4.20 13.75 13.15
N ASP A 158 5.07 12.74 13.20
CA ASP A 158 5.31 11.88 14.37
C ASP A 158 6.73 11.30 14.29
N MET A 159 7.43 11.25 15.44
CA MET A 159 8.81 10.74 15.54
C MET A 159 8.94 9.24 15.21
N ALA A 160 7.86 8.49 15.24
CA ALA A 160 7.81 7.10 14.79
C ALA A 160 6.98 6.93 13.49
N SER A 161 6.72 8.03 12.74
CA SER A 161 5.97 7.98 11.49
C SER A 161 6.66 7.11 10.44
N PRO A 162 5.89 6.50 9.53
CA PRO A 162 6.45 5.77 8.39
C PRO A 162 7.39 6.64 7.55
N ALA A 163 7.06 7.91 7.34
CA ALA A 163 7.89 8.84 6.58
C ALA A 163 9.24 9.10 7.29
N LYS A 164 9.25 9.37 8.61
CA LYS A 164 10.50 9.50 9.38
C LYS A 164 11.35 8.25 9.26
N ASN A 165 10.76 7.06 9.45
CA ASN A 165 11.49 5.81 9.37
C ASN A 165 12.06 5.59 7.95
N PHE A 166 11.26 5.83 6.91
CA PHE A 166 11.68 5.70 5.52
C PHE A 166 12.85 6.62 5.19
N PHE A 167 12.75 7.92 5.50
CA PHE A 167 13.83 8.85 5.18
C PHE A 167 15.06 8.68 6.08
N ALA A 168 14.92 8.19 7.30
CA ALA A 168 16.06 7.78 8.12
C ALA A 168 16.81 6.60 7.48
N ILE A 169 16.09 5.59 6.98
CA ILE A 169 16.67 4.45 6.27
C ILE A 169 17.40 4.92 4.99
N THR A 170 16.77 5.77 4.19
CA THR A 170 17.37 6.25 2.94
C THR A 170 18.60 7.12 3.19
N LEU A 171 18.57 7.98 4.19
CA LEU A 171 19.74 8.75 4.64
C LEU A 171 20.88 7.83 5.06
N LYS A 172 20.58 6.81 5.87
CA LYS A 172 21.61 5.84 6.33
C LYS A 172 22.26 5.09 5.16
N LYS A 173 21.45 4.69 4.16
CA LYS A 173 21.95 3.99 2.95
C LYS A 173 22.92 4.83 2.13
N ILE A 174 22.76 6.14 2.08
CA ILE A 174 23.67 7.05 1.36
C ILE A 174 24.81 7.59 2.23
N GLY A 175 24.99 7.03 3.44
CA GLY A 175 26.08 7.40 4.35
C GLY A 175 25.83 8.69 5.16
N VAL A 176 24.59 9.15 5.24
CA VAL A 176 24.17 10.23 6.17
C VAL A 176 23.58 9.59 7.41
N ASP A 177 24.19 9.83 8.56
CA ASP A 177 23.68 9.29 9.81
C ASP A 177 22.42 10.08 10.25
N PRO A 178 21.23 9.43 10.29
CA PRO A 178 19.99 10.10 10.60
C PRO A 178 19.84 10.55 12.05
N ASP A 179 20.71 10.11 12.97
CA ASP A 179 20.66 10.44 14.39
C ASP A 179 21.62 11.57 14.77
N SER A 180 22.75 11.70 14.06
CA SER A 180 23.80 12.67 14.40
C SER A 180 24.01 13.77 13.34
N GLN A 181 23.64 13.52 12.08
CA GLN A 181 23.89 14.47 10.99
C GLN A 181 22.65 15.22 10.49
N VAL A 182 21.46 14.86 10.96
CA VAL A 182 20.21 15.61 10.76
C VAL A 182 19.47 15.75 12.08
N GLN A 183 18.55 16.70 12.17
CA GLN A 183 17.66 16.85 13.32
C GLN A 183 16.24 16.53 12.88
N TRP A 184 15.51 15.78 13.70
CA TRP A 184 14.10 15.51 13.49
C TRP A 184 13.27 16.33 14.47
N ARG A 185 12.22 16.99 13.98
CA ARG A 185 11.31 17.77 14.82
C ARG A 185 9.86 17.45 14.49
N GLN A 186 9.10 17.18 15.54
CA GLN A 186 7.68 16.85 15.38
C GLN A 186 6.82 18.11 15.38
N TYR A 187 5.87 18.15 14.43
CA TYR A 187 4.80 19.13 14.34
C TYR A 187 3.48 18.42 14.03
N PRO A 188 2.31 18.96 14.39
CA PRO A 188 1.04 18.52 13.82
C PRO A 188 1.11 18.55 12.29
N ALA A 189 0.59 17.54 11.62
CA ALA A 189 0.74 17.37 10.16
C ALA A 189 0.30 18.63 9.37
N ASN A 190 -0.79 19.26 9.79
CA ASN A 190 -1.31 20.50 9.18
C ASN A 190 -0.44 21.75 9.44
N LEU A 191 0.56 21.67 10.32
CA LEU A 191 1.48 22.78 10.63
C LEU A 191 2.88 22.59 10.01
N LEU A 192 3.15 21.49 9.32
CA LEU A 192 4.44 21.21 8.69
C LEU A 192 4.83 22.31 7.68
N GLY A 193 3.90 22.73 6.82
CA GLY A 193 4.13 23.81 5.86
C GLY A 193 4.46 25.13 6.53
N GLU A 194 3.76 25.48 7.62
CA GLU A 194 4.02 26.70 8.37
C GLU A 194 5.38 26.67 9.08
N ALA A 195 5.77 25.53 9.66
CA ALA A 195 7.11 25.37 10.27
C ALA A 195 8.22 25.57 9.23
N LEU A 196 8.02 25.07 8.00
CA LEU A 196 8.96 25.25 6.89
C LEU A 196 9.04 26.74 6.46
N LYS A 197 7.89 27.42 6.29
CA LYS A 197 7.83 28.85 5.91
C LYS A 197 8.51 29.75 6.94
N LYS A 198 8.37 29.44 8.22
CA LYS A 198 9.02 30.17 9.33
C LYS A 198 10.52 29.88 9.46
N GLY A 199 11.05 28.90 8.70
CA GLY A 199 12.45 28.48 8.80
C GLY A 199 12.77 27.68 10.06
N GLU A 200 11.74 27.21 10.80
CA GLU A 200 11.93 26.36 11.98
C GLU A 200 12.47 24.98 11.61
N VAL A 201 12.19 24.55 10.39
CA VAL A 201 12.75 23.37 9.72
C VAL A 201 13.15 23.73 8.29
N GLN A 202 14.09 22.99 7.68
CA GLN A 202 14.56 23.22 6.32
C GLN A 202 13.98 22.25 5.31
N ALA A 203 13.43 21.13 5.80
CA ALA A 203 12.68 20.16 5.01
C ALA A 203 11.52 19.59 5.84
N ILE A 204 10.55 19.03 5.17
CA ILE A 204 9.42 18.33 5.80
C ILE A 204 9.19 16.98 5.13
N ALA A 205 8.73 15.98 5.88
CA ALA A 205 8.44 14.65 5.37
C ALA A 205 7.14 14.09 5.96
N ASP A 206 6.26 13.62 5.09
CA ASP A 206 5.00 12.97 5.48
C ASP A 206 4.45 12.10 4.33
N GLY A 207 3.24 11.56 4.52
CA GLY A 207 2.47 10.85 3.50
C GLY A 207 1.42 11.71 2.80
N ASP A 208 1.02 11.29 1.60
CA ASP A 208 -0.11 11.85 0.87
C ASP A 208 -1.45 11.51 1.57
N PRO A 209 -2.43 12.41 1.56
CA PRO A 209 -2.54 13.64 0.77
C PRO A 209 -1.90 14.87 1.43
N THR A 210 -1.54 14.82 2.71
CA THR A 210 -1.05 15.99 3.46
C THR A 210 0.15 16.63 2.80
N ILE A 211 1.21 15.84 2.55
CA ILE A 211 2.46 16.38 2.00
C ILE A 211 2.29 16.86 0.57
N TRP A 212 1.45 16.20 -0.24
CA TRP A 212 1.09 16.66 -1.58
C TRP A 212 0.43 18.04 -1.54
N SER A 213 -0.59 18.21 -0.68
CA SER A 213 -1.31 19.47 -0.58
C SER A 213 -0.39 20.63 -0.17
N ILE A 214 0.54 20.40 0.76
CA ILE A 214 1.54 21.37 1.16
C ILE A 214 2.47 21.71 -0.03
N ARG A 215 2.91 20.70 -0.79
CA ARG A 215 3.76 20.90 -1.97
C ARG A 215 3.10 21.83 -3.00
N GLU A 216 1.84 21.55 -3.33
CA GLU A 216 1.10 22.34 -4.35
C GLU A 216 0.81 23.76 -3.85
N THR A 217 0.35 23.90 -2.59
CA THR A 217 0.00 25.21 -2.02
C THR A 217 1.21 26.12 -1.87
N ASP A 218 2.34 25.57 -1.42
CA ASP A 218 3.54 26.33 -1.07
C ASP A 218 4.62 26.27 -2.15
N HIS A 219 4.33 25.66 -3.32
CA HIS A 219 5.22 25.50 -4.46
C HIS A 219 6.60 24.93 -4.09
N LEU A 220 6.60 23.90 -3.22
CA LEU A 220 7.82 23.28 -2.72
C LEU A 220 8.46 22.35 -3.75
N VAL A 221 9.75 22.08 -3.54
CA VAL A 221 10.53 21.11 -4.33
C VAL A 221 10.48 19.76 -3.62
N GLU A 222 10.19 18.72 -4.37
CA GLU A 222 10.33 17.35 -3.93
C GLU A 222 11.79 16.93 -4.01
N VAL A 223 12.39 16.64 -2.86
CA VAL A 223 13.80 16.26 -2.70
C VAL A 223 13.97 14.75 -2.84
N SER A 224 12.99 13.99 -2.31
CA SER A 224 12.99 12.52 -2.35
C SER A 224 11.59 11.98 -2.08
N ASN A 225 11.35 10.73 -2.49
CA ASN A 225 10.10 10.02 -2.26
C ASN A 225 10.33 8.50 -2.24
N ASN A 226 9.29 7.72 -1.93
CA ASN A 226 9.32 6.25 -2.02
C ASN A 226 8.60 5.71 -3.27
N LEU A 227 8.48 6.55 -4.31
CA LEU A 227 7.82 6.22 -5.58
C LEU A 227 8.84 5.87 -6.67
N CYS A 228 10.13 5.90 -6.37
CA CYS A 228 11.21 5.67 -7.33
C CYS A 228 12.37 4.89 -6.72
N GLY A 229 13.33 4.47 -7.57
CA GLY A 229 14.52 3.74 -7.18
C GLY A 229 14.20 2.34 -6.61
N GLU A 230 14.94 1.91 -5.62
CA GLU A 230 14.80 0.58 -5.01
C GLU A 230 13.46 0.36 -4.28
N TYR A 231 12.73 1.45 -3.98
CA TYR A 231 11.44 1.41 -3.29
C TYR A 231 10.23 1.53 -4.22
N GLN A 232 10.45 1.74 -5.52
CA GLN A 232 9.39 1.97 -6.50
C GLN A 232 8.32 0.86 -6.50
N ASN A 233 8.76 -0.38 -6.36
CA ASN A 233 7.88 -1.56 -6.36
C ASN A 233 7.77 -2.19 -4.97
N ARG A 234 8.15 -1.45 -3.90
CA ARG A 234 8.02 -1.92 -2.51
C ARG A 234 6.64 -1.54 -1.97
N VAL A 235 6.03 -2.47 -1.25
CA VAL A 235 4.74 -2.24 -0.62
C VAL A 235 4.86 -1.24 0.54
N CYS A 236 3.97 -0.26 0.61
CA CYS A 236 3.90 0.69 1.72
C CYS A 236 2.79 0.31 2.71
N CYS A 237 1.57 0.09 2.20
CA CYS A 237 0.43 -0.31 3.02
C CYS A 237 0.17 -1.80 2.93
N VAL A 238 -0.15 -2.40 4.07
CA VAL A 238 -0.33 -3.83 4.26
C VAL A 238 -1.65 -4.13 4.95
N LEU A 239 -2.23 -5.29 4.66
CA LEU A 239 -3.36 -5.82 5.40
C LEU A 239 -2.85 -6.62 6.60
N GLY A 240 -3.29 -6.22 7.79
CA GLY A 240 -3.13 -6.97 9.03
C GLY A 240 -4.44 -7.59 9.46
N VAL A 241 -4.43 -8.87 9.78
CA VAL A 241 -5.59 -9.63 10.26
C VAL A 241 -5.28 -10.15 11.66
N ARG A 242 -6.25 -10.05 12.57
CA ARG A 242 -6.09 -10.55 13.93
C ARG A 242 -5.75 -12.05 13.93
N GLY A 243 -4.69 -12.43 14.63
CA GLY A 243 -4.20 -13.80 14.62
C GLY A 243 -5.24 -14.82 15.12
N THR A 244 -6.08 -14.42 16.08
CA THR A 244 -7.18 -15.29 16.54
C THR A 244 -8.26 -15.52 15.49
N LEU A 245 -8.54 -14.55 14.60
CA LEU A 245 -9.47 -14.74 13.49
C LEU A 245 -8.91 -15.79 12.52
N ILE A 246 -7.65 -15.65 12.11
CA ILE A 246 -7.02 -16.61 11.18
C ILE A 246 -7.04 -18.04 11.75
N ARG A 247 -6.77 -18.20 13.06
CA ARG A 247 -6.76 -19.53 13.70
C ARG A 247 -8.14 -20.15 13.83
N LYS A 248 -9.20 -19.33 13.97
CA LYS A 248 -10.58 -19.81 14.17
C LYS A 248 -11.36 -19.93 12.88
N ASP A 249 -11.13 -19.01 11.95
CA ASP A 249 -11.86 -18.89 10.69
C ASP A 249 -10.94 -18.36 9.59
N ARG A 250 -10.12 -19.26 9.05
CA ARG A 250 -9.20 -18.95 7.96
C ARG A 250 -9.95 -18.57 6.68
N ALA A 251 -11.12 -19.14 6.44
CA ALA A 251 -11.91 -18.86 5.24
C ALA A 251 -12.38 -17.40 5.21
N THR A 252 -12.82 -16.85 6.34
CA THR A 252 -13.16 -15.44 6.48
C THR A 252 -11.92 -14.54 6.26
N ALA A 253 -10.75 -14.91 6.82
CA ALA A 253 -9.52 -14.16 6.59
C ALA A 253 -9.07 -14.19 5.11
N GLN A 254 -9.25 -15.33 4.43
CA GLN A 254 -9.01 -15.46 2.99
C GLN A 254 -9.95 -14.57 2.17
N ALA A 255 -11.26 -14.64 2.45
CA ALA A 255 -12.26 -13.83 1.75
C ALA A 255 -11.98 -12.32 1.90
N LEU A 256 -11.62 -11.87 3.10
CA LEU A 256 -11.27 -10.49 3.38
C LEU A 256 -10.00 -10.06 2.62
N THR A 257 -8.95 -10.88 2.65
CA THR A 257 -7.69 -10.60 1.96
C THR A 257 -7.92 -10.47 0.46
N GLN A 258 -8.65 -11.41 -0.14
CA GLN A 258 -8.93 -11.37 -1.56
C GLN A 258 -9.82 -10.19 -1.96
N ALA A 259 -10.83 -9.84 -1.16
CA ALA A 259 -11.68 -8.67 -1.42
C ALA A 259 -10.88 -7.36 -1.47
N LEU A 260 -9.89 -7.22 -0.58
CA LEU A 260 -9.03 -6.04 -0.56
C LEU A 260 -8.00 -6.04 -1.68
N LEU A 261 -7.51 -7.19 -2.11
CA LEU A 261 -6.64 -7.30 -3.31
C LEU A 261 -7.42 -6.91 -4.57
N ASP A 262 -8.65 -7.41 -4.75
CA ASP A 262 -9.51 -7.03 -5.88
C ASP A 262 -9.79 -5.52 -5.87
N ALA A 263 -10.02 -4.94 -4.69
CA ALA A 263 -10.25 -3.50 -4.55
C ALA A 263 -8.98 -2.67 -4.81
N ALA A 264 -7.81 -3.17 -4.43
CA ALA A 264 -6.53 -2.52 -4.68
C ALA A 264 -6.22 -2.50 -6.18
N GLU A 265 -6.38 -3.62 -6.87
CA GLU A 265 -6.25 -3.70 -8.33
C GLU A 265 -7.27 -2.79 -9.04
N TRP A 266 -8.51 -2.77 -8.57
CA TRP A 266 -9.53 -1.88 -9.13
C TRP A 266 -9.16 -0.40 -8.92
N THR A 267 -8.66 -0.03 -7.73
CA THR A 267 -8.23 1.33 -7.40
C THR A 267 -7.11 1.80 -8.34
N ALA A 268 -6.11 0.95 -8.59
CA ALA A 268 -5.00 1.23 -9.51
C ALA A 268 -5.47 1.48 -10.94
N ASN A 269 -6.48 0.72 -11.39
CA ASN A 269 -7.01 0.81 -12.74
C ASN A 269 -8.08 1.93 -12.92
N HIS A 270 -8.68 2.43 -11.81
CA HIS A 270 -9.76 3.42 -11.81
C HIS A 270 -9.47 4.59 -10.85
N PRO A 271 -8.32 5.28 -10.99
CA PRO A 271 -7.88 6.27 -9.99
C PRO A 271 -8.82 7.47 -9.82
N ALA A 272 -9.58 7.85 -10.85
CA ALA A 272 -10.53 8.96 -10.75
C ALA A 272 -11.77 8.57 -9.93
N GLU A 273 -12.32 7.38 -10.19
CA GLU A 273 -13.46 6.84 -9.45
C GLU A 273 -13.08 6.50 -8.01
N ALA A 274 -11.88 5.95 -7.79
CA ALA A 274 -11.35 5.68 -6.46
C ALA A 274 -11.15 6.98 -5.65
N ALA A 275 -10.66 8.05 -6.28
CA ALA A 275 -10.53 9.37 -5.67
C ALA A 275 -11.89 9.94 -5.27
N ALA A 276 -12.92 9.80 -6.13
CA ALA A 276 -14.27 10.24 -5.83
C ALA A 276 -14.88 9.46 -4.63
N ILE A 277 -14.69 8.15 -4.58
CA ILE A 277 -15.13 7.31 -3.44
C ILE A 277 -14.39 7.71 -2.15
N PHE A 278 -13.07 7.89 -2.23
CA PHE A 278 -12.27 8.26 -1.06
C PHE A 278 -12.67 9.64 -0.52
N SER A 279 -13.01 10.61 -1.40
CA SER A 279 -13.39 11.97 -1.01
C SER A 279 -14.65 12.02 -0.14
N GLU A 280 -15.53 11.02 -0.20
CA GLU A 280 -16.69 10.88 0.70
C GLU A 280 -16.26 10.80 2.18
N HIS A 281 -15.03 10.36 2.44
CA HIS A 281 -14.43 10.21 3.78
C HIS A 281 -13.38 11.30 4.10
N ALA A 282 -12.98 12.08 3.10
CA ALA A 282 -12.00 13.17 3.21
C ALA A 282 -12.56 14.46 2.56
N PRO A 283 -13.64 15.07 3.11
CA PRO A 283 -14.41 16.12 2.45
C PRO A 283 -13.63 17.42 2.18
N GLN A 284 -12.46 17.60 2.81
CA GLN A 284 -11.56 18.74 2.57
C GLN A 284 -10.64 18.55 1.37
N ALA A 285 -10.57 17.34 0.80
CA ALA A 285 -9.68 17.03 -0.30
C ALA A 285 -10.36 17.24 -1.66
N ASP A 286 -9.66 17.91 -2.57
CA ASP A 286 -10.09 18.07 -3.96
C ASP A 286 -9.94 16.74 -4.73
N VAL A 287 -11.02 16.29 -5.40
CA VAL A 287 -11.03 15.00 -6.13
C VAL A 287 -10.02 14.98 -7.26
N GLY A 288 -9.77 16.12 -7.93
CA GLY A 288 -8.76 16.22 -8.99
C GLY A 288 -7.35 16.01 -8.43
N GLN A 289 -7.04 16.60 -7.29
CA GLN A 289 -5.77 16.38 -6.60
C GLN A 289 -5.63 14.93 -6.13
N LEU A 290 -6.65 14.35 -5.52
CA LEU A 290 -6.65 12.94 -5.12
C LEU A 290 -6.43 12.00 -6.32
N THR A 291 -7.06 12.31 -7.46
CA THR A 291 -6.86 11.57 -8.72
C THR A 291 -5.41 11.68 -9.20
N ALA A 292 -4.82 12.87 -9.14
CA ALA A 292 -3.42 13.08 -9.53
C ALA A 292 -2.45 12.33 -8.60
N MET A 293 -2.74 12.30 -7.29
CA MET A 293 -1.98 11.52 -6.31
C MET A 293 -2.01 10.02 -6.65
N LEU A 294 -3.22 9.43 -6.77
CA LEU A 294 -3.37 8.00 -7.09
C LEU A 294 -2.66 7.64 -8.41
N LYS A 295 -2.75 8.48 -9.43
CA LYS A 295 -2.01 8.27 -10.70
C LYS A 295 -0.49 8.34 -10.55
N SER A 296 0.01 9.03 -9.53
CA SER A 296 1.45 9.14 -9.27
C SER A 296 2.00 8.01 -8.38
N HIS A 297 1.12 7.25 -7.72
CA HIS A 297 1.52 6.18 -6.83
C HIS A 297 1.92 4.90 -7.58
N THR A 298 2.78 4.10 -6.97
CA THR A 298 3.21 2.79 -7.46
C THR A 298 2.39 1.71 -6.76
N ASP A 299 1.19 1.47 -7.24
CA ASP A 299 0.20 0.59 -6.59
C ASP A 299 -0.26 -0.59 -7.46
N HIS A 300 0.53 -0.96 -8.47
CA HIS A 300 0.21 -2.07 -9.36
C HIS A 300 0.71 -3.43 -8.88
N ASP A 301 1.62 -3.46 -7.92
CA ASP A 301 2.15 -4.68 -7.32
C ASP A 301 1.54 -4.90 -5.93
N HIS A 302 0.69 -5.91 -5.81
CA HIS A 302 0.07 -6.32 -4.55
C HIS A 302 0.64 -7.68 -4.12
N PRO A 303 1.86 -7.71 -3.52
CA PRO A 303 2.55 -8.96 -3.23
C PRO A 303 1.81 -9.78 -2.17
N VAL A 304 1.77 -11.08 -2.40
CA VAL A 304 1.23 -12.12 -1.53
C VAL A 304 2.24 -13.27 -1.41
N GLY A 305 1.97 -14.25 -0.57
CA GLY A 305 2.78 -15.45 -0.44
C GLY A 305 4.25 -15.14 -0.11
N ASP A 306 5.18 -15.87 -0.70
CA ASP A 306 6.61 -15.73 -0.44
C ASP A 306 7.18 -14.37 -0.88
N ALA A 307 6.61 -13.76 -1.93
CA ALA A 307 7.01 -12.42 -2.37
C ALA A 307 6.73 -11.39 -1.26
N PHE A 308 5.55 -11.41 -0.67
CA PHE A 308 5.19 -10.50 0.41
C PHE A 308 5.98 -10.78 1.70
N LYS A 309 6.18 -12.06 2.03
CA LYS A 309 7.02 -12.45 3.17
C LYS A 309 8.45 -11.92 3.03
N LYS A 310 9.01 -11.94 1.82
CA LYS A 310 10.31 -11.35 1.52
C LYS A 310 10.33 -9.84 1.75
N GLU A 311 9.27 -9.12 1.33
CA GLU A 311 9.13 -7.68 1.60
C GLU A 311 9.17 -7.36 3.09
N ILE A 312 8.45 -8.14 3.92
CA ILE A 312 8.47 -7.98 5.38
C ILE A 312 9.89 -8.16 5.94
N SER A 313 10.63 -9.16 5.45
CA SER A 313 12.02 -9.40 5.87
C SER A 313 12.93 -8.24 5.51
N LEU A 314 12.81 -7.70 4.30
CA LEU A 314 13.60 -6.56 3.84
C LEU A 314 13.32 -5.30 4.68
N TYR A 315 12.05 -5.01 4.99
CA TYR A 315 11.71 -3.89 5.88
C TYR A 315 12.22 -4.10 7.31
N ALA A 316 12.24 -5.34 7.81
CA ALA A 316 12.85 -5.61 9.10
C ALA A 316 14.37 -5.35 9.08
N ASP A 317 15.07 -5.72 8.00
CA ASP A 317 16.48 -5.39 7.82
C ASP A 317 16.72 -3.88 7.75
N ASP A 318 15.94 -3.16 6.95
CA ASP A 318 16.01 -1.70 6.83
C ASP A 318 15.82 -1.02 8.21
N LEU A 319 14.80 -1.40 8.98
CA LEU A 319 14.49 -0.82 10.28
C LEU A 319 15.54 -1.13 11.37
N LYS A 320 16.27 -2.23 11.25
CA LYS A 320 17.45 -2.49 12.11
C LYS A 320 18.58 -1.49 11.87
N THR A 321 18.79 -1.05 10.61
CA THR A 321 19.85 -0.11 10.28
C THR A 321 19.72 1.25 10.95
N VAL A 322 18.49 1.61 11.32
CA VAL A 322 18.12 2.88 11.98
C VAL A 322 17.64 2.67 13.44
N GLY A 323 17.93 1.52 14.04
CA GLY A 323 17.67 1.24 15.45
C GLY A 323 16.19 1.13 15.85
N VAL A 324 15.26 1.09 14.89
CA VAL A 324 13.82 0.91 15.19
C VAL A 324 13.56 -0.52 15.65
N LEU A 325 14.12 -1.52 14.95
CA LEU A 325 14.13 -2.91 15.42
C LEU A 325 15.43 -3.22 16.17
N ASN A 326 15.36 -4.24 17.04
CA ASN A 326 16.53 -4.75 17.70
C ASN A 326 17.54 -5.29 16.69
N SER A 327 18.82 -4.96 16.84
CA SER A 327 19.88 -5.42 15.93
C SER A 327 20.01 -6.95 15.87
N GLY A 328 19.64 -7.65 16.96
CA GLY A 328 19.63 -9.12 17.05
C GLY A 328 18.38 -9.78 16.45
N THR A 329 17.42 -9.04 15.93
CA THR A 329 16.23 -9.62 15.31
C THR A 329 16.59 -10.30 13.99
N ASP A 330 16.36 -11.62 13.91
CA ASP A 330 16.45 -12.38 12.67
C ASP A 330 15.24 -12.02 11.77
N SER A 331 15.49 -11.31 10.69
CA SER A 331 14.45 -10.76 9.81
C SER A 331 13.64 -11.85 9.11
N THR A 332 14.27 -12.96 8.74
CA THR A 332 13.59 -14.10 8.11
C THR A 332 12.67 -14.81 9.10
N ARG A 333 13.15 -15.07 10.31
CA ARG A 333 12.33 -15.66 11.39
C ARG A 333 11.22 -14.72 11.80
N PHE A 334 11.48 -13.42 11.87
CA PHE A 334 10.48 -12.40 12.14
C PHE A 334 9.38 -12.41 11.07
N ALA A 335 9.75 -12.35 9.77
CA ALA A 335 8.79 -12.40 8.67
C ALA A 335 7.93 -13.68 8.71
N ASN A 336 8.54 -14.84 8.91
CA ASN A 336 7.80 -16.11 9.08
C ASN A 336 6.81 -16.08 10.26
N ARG A 337 7.15 -15.37 11.33
CA ARG A 337 6.28 -15.26 12.52
C ARG A 337 5.09 -14.35 12.30
N VAL A 338 5.26 -13.24 11.59
CA VAL A 338 4.21 -12.21 11.44
C VAL A 338 3.42 -12.34 10.14
N PHE A 339 3.88 -13.07 9.17
CA PHE A 339 3.17 -13.38 7.93
C PHE A 339 2.21 -14.56 8.11
N ALA A 340 1.08 -14.52 7.42
CA ALA A 340 0.17 -15.65 7.24
C ALA A 340 -0.31 -15.71 5.79
N ASP A 341 0.05 -16.79 5.10
CA ASP A 341 -0.50 -17.06 3.78
C ASP A 341 -1.90 -17.62 3.92
N VAL A 342 -2.91 -16.80 3.73
CA VAL A 342 -4.32 -17.20 3.86
C VAL A 342 -4.94 -17.56 2.51
N LEU A 343 -4.22 -17.38 1.42
CA LEU A 343 -4.74 -17.58 0.06
C LEU A 343 -4.52 -19.00 -0.49
N VAL A 344 -3.75 -19.82 0.22
CA VAL A 344 -3.46 -21.23 -0.11
C VAL A 344 -4.14 -22.19 0.82
#